data_c3719daac4fd87baf7ff80fc03c6a480
#
_entry.id   c3719daac4fd87baf7ff80fc03c6a480
#
_cell.length_a   1.000
_cell.length_b   1.000
_cell.length_c   1.000
_cell.angle_alpha   90.00
_cell.angle_beta   90.00
_cell.angle_gamma   90.00
#
_symmetry.space_group_name_H-M   'P 1'
#
loop_
_entity.id
_entity.type
_entity.pdbx_description
1 polymer ?
#
loop_
_entity_poly.entity_id
_entity_poly.type
_entity_poly.pdbx_seq_one_letter_code
_entity_poly.pdbx_strand_id
1 'polypeptide(L)'
;MPEGPEIRRAADALNQAVAGRPLTEVWFAFPHLQAFRPRLLGAEVMRIEPRGKALLTHFSSGLTLYSHNQLYGRWRIARPGENPLPSRTPRVRLETADTAAVLYSASDIDLRPSAEIESHPFLQRIGPDVLDARLDAETIVARLREKRFARRRLGALLLDQAFLAGLGNYLRAEILWQARLNPELRPVDLSPEALAALVQALLDVPLRSYTTREAAGSGAYHEAVFRFHVFKQDGQPCSRCGTPVAKIAHSSRPLYLCTACQA
;
A
#
# COMPACT_ATOMS: atom_id res chain seq x y z
N MET A 1 0.15 9.51 2.28
CA MET A 1 0.27 8.14 2.84
C MET A 1 0.54 7.25 1.67
N PRO A 2 1.55 6.38 1.71
CA PRO A 2 1.76 5.38 0.66
C PRO A 2 0.57 4.43 0.59
N GLU A 3 0.23 4.00 -0.61
CA GLU A 3 -0.82 3.03 -0.90
C GLU A 3 -0.19 1.72 -1.41
N GLY A 4 -0.97 0.71 -1.76
CA GLY A 4 -0.47 -0.61 -2.17
C GLY A 4 0.70 -0.58 -3.15
N PRO A 5 0.63 0.18 -4.26
CA PRO A 5 1.73 0.27 -5.23
C PRO A 5 3.05 0.78 -4.63
N GLU A 6 3.01 1.77 -3.75
CA GLU A 6 4.21 2.28 -3.07
C GLU A 6 4.79 1.26 -2.09
N ILE A 7 3.92 0.53 -1.37
CA ILE A 7 4.36 -0.50 -0.44
C ILE A 7 4.97 -1.68 -1.19
N ARG A 8 4.40 -2.09 -2.32
CA ARG A 8 4.96 -3.16 -3.16
C ARG A 8 6.36 -2.78 -3.67
N ARG A 9 6.54 -1.58 -4.24
CA ARG A 9 7.88 -1.12 -4.66
C ARG A 9 8.88 -1.04 -3.52
N ALA A 10 8.43 -0.62 -2.31
CA ALA A 10 9.30 -0.64 -1.13
C ALA A 10 9.72 -2.06 -0.78
N ALA A 11 8.80 -3.04 -0.84
CA ALA A 11 9.13 -4.45 -0.63
C ALA A 11 10.17 -4.96 -1.64
N ASP A 12 9.97 -4.66 -2.92
CA ASP A 12 10.86 -5.09 -4.00
C ASP A 12 12.27 -4.51 -3.83
N ALA A 13 12.36 -3.20 -3.56
CA ALA A 13 13.65 -2.54 -3.32
C ALA A 13 14.37 -3.09 -2.08
N LEU A 14 13.64 -3.34 -0.99
CA LEU A 14 14.19 -3.92 0.22
C LEU A 14 14.64 -5.37 0.00
N ASN A 15 13.88 -6.17 -0.75
CA ASN A 15 14.29 -7.54 -1.11
C ASN A 15 15.62 -7.52 -1.87
N GLN A 16 15.77 -6.66 -2.88
CA GLN A 16 17.03 -6.53 -3.62
C GLN A 16 18.20 -6.14 -2.71
N ALA A 17 17.94 -5.31 -1.70
CA ALA A 17 18.98 -4.78 -0.81
C ALA A 17 19.45 -5.78 0.24
N VAL A 18 18.54 -6.52 0.90
CA VAL A 18 18.88 -7.28 2.10
C VAL A 18 18.45 -8.75 2.08
N ALA A 19 17.62 -9.21 1.15
CA ALA A 19 17.18 -10.62 1.13
C ALA A 19 18.32 -11.57 0.76
N GLY A 20 18.31 -12.78 1.37
CA GLY A 20 19.32 -13.82 1.17
C GLY A 20 20.68 -13.50 1.79
N ARG A 21 20.73 -12.51 2.69
CA ARG A 21 21.97 -12.06 3.34
C ARG A 21 21.83 -12.10 4.86
N PRO A 22 22.86 -12.58 5.60
CA PRO A 22 22.86 -12.57 7.06
C PRO A 22 22.91 -11.14 7.60
N LEU A 23 22.16 -10.91 8.67
CA LEU A 23 22.15 -9.62 9.36
C LEU A 23 23.39 -9.51 10.27
N THR A 24 24.19 -8.48 10.04
CA THR A 24 25.36 -8.14 10.85
C THR A 24 25.03 -7.19 11.99
N GLU A 25 23.97 -6.37 11.82
CA GLU A 25 23.45 -5.49 12.87
C GLU A 25 21.92 -5.42 12.79
N VAL A 26 21.30 -5.43 13.97
CA VAL A 26 19.85 -5.27 14.15
C VAL A 26 19.61 -4.31 15.30
N TRP A 27 18.80 -3.27 15.04
CA TRP A 27 18.46 -2.31 16.07
C TRP A 27 16.97 -1.92 15.97
N PHE A 28 16.34 -1.77 17.13
CA PHE A 28 14.95 -1.31 17.27
C PHE A 28 14.86 -0.15 18.26
N ALA A 29 14.05 0.85 17.96
CA ALA A 29 13.78 1.96 18.88
C ALA A 29 12.90 1.54 20.08
N PHE A 30 12.12 0.48 19.93
CA PHE A 30 11.18 0.04 20.96
C PHE A 30 11.81 -1.03 21.85
N PRO A 31 11.86 -0.84 23.19
CA PRO A 31 12.54 -1.78 24.11
C PRO A 31 12.02 -3.21 24.01
N HIS A 32 10.72 -3.43 23.84
CA HIS A 32 10.14 -4.76 23.72
C HIS A 32 10.58 -5.51 22.45
N LEU A 33 10.97 -4.81 21.39
CA LEU A 33 11.51 -5.41 20.18
C LEU A 33 13.01 -5.72 20.31
N GLN A 34 13.74 -4.98 21.13
CA GLN A 34 15.17 -5.21 21.38
C GLN A 34 15.44 -6.61 21.94
N ALA A 35 14.52 -7.19 22.70
CA ALA A 35 14.64 -8.55 23.24
C ALA A 35 14.81 -9.62 22.13
N PHE A 36 14.37 -9.36 20.92
CA PHE A 36 14.50 -10.27 19.78
C PHE A 36 15.83 -10.12 19.01
N ARG A 37 16.60 -9.06 19.27
CA ARG A 37 17.87 -8.79 18.57
C ARG A 37 18.80 -10.00 18.55
N PRO A 38 19.05 -10.74 19.64
CA PRO A 38 19.96 -11.89 19.62
C PRO A 38 19.51 -13.01 18.67
N ARG A 39 18.21 -13.16 18.44
CA ARG A 39 17.65 -14.16 17.52
C ARG A 39 17.71 -13.74 16.06
N LEU A 40 17.90 -12.45 15.78
CA LEU A 40 17.97 -11.89 14.44
C LEU A 40 19.41 -11.66 13.95
N LEU A 41 20.37 -11.49 14.86
CA LEU A 41 21.79 -11.40 14.50
C LEU A 41 22.25 -12.71 13.86
N GLY A 42 22.83 -12.62 12.66
CA GLY A 42 23.24 -13.77 11.85
C GLY A 42 22.10 -14.45 11.10
N ALA A 43 20.83 -14.13 11.39
CA ALA A 43 19.70 -14.64 10.60
C ALA A 43 19.63 -13.93 9.24
N GLU A 44 19.13 -14.63 8.23
CA GLU A 44 18.90 -14.08 6.90
C GLU A 44 17.48 -13.48 6.79
N VAL A 45 17.35 -12.39 6.05
CA VAL A 45 16.06 -11.94 5.54
C VAL A 45 15.65 -12.84 4.39
N MET A 46 14.65 -13.70 4.61
CA MET A 46 14.21 -14.66 3.60
C MET A 46 13.43 -13.99 2.47
N ARG A 47 12.51 -13.13 2.83
CA ARG A 47 11.70 -12.32 1.91
C ARG A 47 11.03 -11.16 2.63
N ILE A 48 10.69 -10.14 1.87
CA ILE A 48 9.86 -9.01 2.32
C ILE A 48 8.65 -8.94 1.38
N GLU A 49 7.46 -8.99 1.94
CA GLU A 49 6.22 -8.99 1.16
C GLU A 49 5.25 -7.92 1.63
N PRO A 50 4.50 -7.29 0.71
CA PRO A 50 3.44 -6.37 1.06
C PRO A 50 2.19 -7.14 1.51
N ARG A 51 1.45 -6.57 2.45
CA ARG A 51 0.13 -7.01 2.89
C ARG A 51 -0.75 -5.76 3.04
N GLY A 52 -1.37 -5.35 1.94
CA GLY A 52 -2.07 -4.07 1.84
C GLY A 52 -1.10 -2.89 1.98
N LYS A 53 -1.20 -2.17 3.10
CA LYS A 53 -0.31 -1.03 3.39
C LYS A 53 0.75 -1.33 4.43
N ALA A 54 0.90 -2.60 4.81
CA ALA A 54 1.94 -3.09 5.69
C ALA A 54 3.01 -3.86 4.91
N LEU A 55 4.17 -4.04 5.54
CA LEU A 55 5.24 -4.92 5.08
C LEU A 55 5.48 -6.02 6.12
N LEU A 56 5.67 -7.24 5.65
CA LEU A 56 6.13 -8.38 6.42
C LEU A 56 7.54 -8.73 6.00
N THR A 57 8.49 -8.69 6.94
CA THR A 57 9.88 -9.14 6.73
C THR A 57 10.06 -10.47 7.43
N HIS A 58 10.27 -11.54 6.67
CA HIS A 58 10.44 -12.90 7.16
C HIS A 58 11.91 -13.24 7.34
N PHE A 59 12.27 -13.78 8.50
CA PHE A 59 13.64 -14.15 8.84
C PHE A 59 13.81 -15.67 8.93
N SER A 60 15.01 -16.16 8.62
CA SER A 60 15.37 -17.57 8.75
C SER A 60 15.30 -18.09 10.20
N SER A 61 15.30 -17.19 11.19
CA SER A 61 15.12 -17.49 12.62
C SER A 61 13.68 -17.89 13.00
N GLY A 62 12.76 -17.97 12.05
CA GLY A 62 11.34 -18.26 12.29
C GLY A 62 10.55 -17.08 12.87
N LEU A 63 11.07 -15.87 12.75
CA LEU A 63 10.41 -14.62 13.13
C LEU A 63 9.94 -13.85 11.91
N THR A 64 8.89 -13.05 12.07
CA THR A 64 8.39 -12.10 11.07
C THR A 64 8.18 -10.74 11.70
N LEU A 65 8.82 -9.72 11.12
CA LEU A 65 8.61 -8.32 11.46
C LEU A 65 7.45 -7.76 10.64
N TYR A 66 6.40 -7.32 11.32
CA TYR A 66 5.34 -6.50 10.78
C TYR A 66 5.73 -5.03 10.89
N SER A 67 5.54 -4.25 9.85
CA SER A 67 5.68 -2.80 9.90
C SER A 67 4.65 -2.10 9.04
N HIS A 68 4.04 -1.03 9.55
CA HIS A 68 3.10 -0.21 8.83
C HIS A 68 3.57 1.24 8.80
N ASN A 69 3.75 1.79 7.60
CA ASN A 69 4.29 3.14 7.43
C ASN A 69 3.36 4.26 7.96
N GLN A 70 2.07 3.99 8.07
CA GLN A 70 1.08 5.00 8.45
C GLN A 70 1.24 6.30 7.61
N LEU A 71 1.29 7.48 8.24
CA LEU A 71 1.44 8.76 7.54
C LEU A 71 2.91 9.14 7.32
N TYR A 72 3.78 8.80 8.24
CA TYR A 72 5.13 9.35 8.34
C TYR A 72 6.24 8.32 8.17
N GLY A 73 5.93 7.03 8.30
CA GLY A 73 6.89 5.95 8.18
C GLY A 73 7.52 5.90 6.78
N ARG A 74 8.84 5.68 6.74
CA ARG A 74 9.59 5.54 5.49
C ARG A 74 10.73 4.56 5.66
N TRP A 75 10.77 3.54 4.82
CA TRP A 75 11.95 2.72 4.63
C TRP A 75 12.96 3.44 3.74
N ARG A 76 14.25 3.27 4.07
CA ARG A 76 15.39 3.73 3.26
C ARG A 76 16.44 2.65 3.20
N ILE A 77 17.09 2.58 2.05
CA ILE A 77 18.27 1.75 1.82
C ILE A 77 19.47 2.68 1.91
N ALA A 78 20.52 2.25 2.61
CA ALA A 78 21.72 3.02 2.88
C ALA A 78 22.94 2.09 2.97
N ARG A 79 24.12 2.63 3.18
CA ARG A 79 25.30 1.86 3.58
C ARG A 79 25.21 1.51 5.07
N PRO A 80 25.87 0.42 5.51
CA PRO A 80 25.97 0.12 6.93
C PRO A 80 26.47 1.32 7.73
N GLY A 81 25.86 1.58 8.89
CA GLY A 81 26.18 2.72 9.75
C GLY A 81 25.67 4.08 9.29
N GLU A 82 25.22 4.23 8.04
CA GLU A 82 24.75 5.51 7.49
C GLU A 82 23.33 5.86 8.01
N ASN A 83 23.11 7.17 8.24
CA ASN A 83 21.78 7.71 8.55
C ASN A 83 21.28 8.63 7.43
N PRO A 84 20.60 8.09 6.39
CA PRO A 84 20.18 8.85 5.22
C PRO A 84 19.08 9.89 5.47
N LEU A 85 18.42 9.84 6.64
CA LEU A 85 17.41 10.82 7.05
C LEU A 85 17.65 11.33 8.47
N PRO A 86 18.69 12.16 8.69
CA PRO A 86 19.09 12.59 10.04
C PRO A 86 18.04 13.42 10.78
N SER A 87 17.11 14.06 10.04
CA SER A 87 16.00 14.84 10.61
C SER A 87 14.81 13.95 11.05
N ARG A 88 14.88 12.63 10.85
CA ARG A 88 13.80 11.69 11.20
C ARG A 88 14.29 10.69 12.24
N THR A 89 13.38 10.27 13.10
CA THR A 89 13.67 9.27 14.13
C THR A 89 13.70 7.87 13.52
N PRO A 90 14.84 7.15 13.54
CA PRO A 90 14.89 5.75 13.14
C PRO A 90 14.06 4.89 14.10
N ARG A 91 13.49 3.80 13.60
CA ARG A 91 12.65 2.87 14.35
C ARG A 91 13.15 1.44 14.27
N VAL A 92 13.58 1.04 13.08
CA VAL A 92 14.16 -0.27 12.80
C VAL A 92 15.39 -0.07 11.94
N ARG A 93 16.45 -0.81 12.23
CA ARG A 93 17.65 -0.92 11.40
C ARG A 93 17.98 -2.39 11.24
N LEU A 94 18.10 -2.83 9.99
CA LEU A 94 18.52 -4.17 9.60
C LEU A 94 19.72 -3.98 8.66
N GLU A 95 20.91 -4.40 9.07
CA GLU A 95 22.12 -4.26 8.26
C GLU A 95 22.68 -5.64 7.88
N THR A 96 23.13 -5.72 6.67
CA THR A 96 24.00 -6.79 6.15
C THR A 96 25.43 -6.26 6.06
N ALA A 97 26.37 -7.04 5.54
CA ALA A 97 27.74 -6.57 5.33
C ALA A 97 27.83 -5.33 4.44
N ASP A 98 26.93 -5.20 3.45
CA ASP A 98 27.04 -4.19 2.40
C ASP A 98 25.93 -3.15 2.41
N THR A 99 24.80 -3.45 3.06
CA THR A 99 23.59 -2.64 2.92
C THR A 99 22.82 -2.56 4.23
N ALA A 100 22.19 -1.42 4.48
CA ALA A 100 21.28 -1.19 5.58
C ALA A 100 19.88 -0.87 5.09
N ALA A 101 18.86 -1.50 5.68
CA ALA A 101 17.45 -1.13 5.55
C ALA A 101 17.01 -0.42 6.84
N VAL A 102 16.61 0.85 6.74
CA VAL A 102 16.26 1.67 7.90
C VAL A 102 14.82 2.19 7.78
N LEU A 103 14.00 1.88 8.78
CA LEU A 103 12.64 2.42 8.91
C LEU A 103 12.64 3.64 9.82
N TYR A 104 12.05 4.74 9.35
CA TYR A 104 11.90 5.99 10.08
C TYR A 104 10.46 6.29 10.42
N SER A 105 10.21 6.94 11.55
CA SER A 105 8.96 7.61 11.93
C SER A 105 7.71 6.71 11.92
N ALA A 106 7.84 5.40 11.86
CA ALA A 106 6.73 4.46 12.02
C ALA A 106 6.54 4.15 13.51
N SER A 107 5.30 3.91 13.92
CA SER A 107 4.95 3.53 15.30
C SER A 107 4.24 2.19 15.40
N ASP A 108 3.72 1.69 14.29
CA ASP A 108 3.01 0.42 14.20
C ASP A 108 3.96 -0.66 13.68
N ILE A 109 4.69 -1.26 14.61
CA ILE A 109 5.73 -2.25 14.36
C ILE A 109 5.58 -3.35 15.39
N ASP A 110 5.54 -4.60 14.93
CA ASP A 110 5.45 -5.79 15.79
C ASP A 110 6.38 -6.90 15.26
N LEU A 111 6.80 -7.81 16.12
CA LEU A 111 7.63 -8.94 15.75
C LEU A 111 7.09 -10.20 16.41
N ARG A 112 6.77 -11.20 15.59
CA ARG A 112 6.10 -12.43 16.01
C ARG A 112 6.77 -13.66 15.45
N PRO A 113 6.54 -14.84 16.06
CA PRO A 113 6.79 -16.12 15.39
C PRO A 113 6.09 -16.14 14.03
N SER A 114 6.77 -16.60 12.98
CA SER A 114 6.22 -16.62 11.62
C SER A 114 4.94 -17.47 11.52
N ALA A 115 4.83 -18.53 12.32
CA ALA A 115 3.62 -19.37 12.41
C ALA A 115 2.40 -18.60 12.97
N GLU A 116 2.63 -17.52 13.72
CA GLU A 116 1.59 -16.73 14.38
C GLU A 116 1.30 -15.40 13.67
N ILE A 117 2.02 -15.07 12.60
CA ILE A 117 1.90 -13.75 11.97
C ILE A 117 0.49 -13.44 11.47
N GLU A 118 -0.22 -14.45 10.96
CA GLU A 118 -1.60 -14.29 10.47
C GLU A 118 -2.60 -13.98 11.59
N SER A 119 -2.23 -14.19 12.86
CA SER A 119 -3.02 -13.78 14.03
C SER A 119 -2.91 -12.28 14.34
N HIS A 120 -2.03 -11.55 13.64
CA HIS A 120 -1.87 -10.11 13.87
C HIS A 120 -3.18 -9.37 13.58
N PRO A 121 -3.68 -8.48 14.48
CA PRO A 121 -5.01 -7.86 14.37
C PRO A 121 -5.24 -7.10 13.07
N PHE A 122 -4.19 -6.52 12.48
CA PHE A 122 -4.29 -5.88 11.17
C PHE A 122 -4.53 -6.91 10.06
N LEU A 123 -3.75 -8.00 10.03
CA LEU A 123 -3.84 -9.03 8.99
C LEU A 123 -5.16 -9.77 9.01
N GLN A 124 -5.74 -10.01 10.20
CA GLN A 124 -7.05 -10.63 10.33
C GLN A 124 -8.21 -9.80 9.77
N ARG A 125 -8.04 -8.48 9.66
CA ARG A 125 -9.11 -7.57 9.24
C ARG A 125 -9.05 -7.17 7.78
N ILE A 126 -7.90 -7.31 7.12
CA ILE A 126 -7.75 -6.89 5.73
C ILE A 126 -8.34 -7.90 4.76
N GLY A 127 -8.85 -7.40 3.64
CA GLY A 127 -9.24 -8.21 2.48
C GLY A 127 -8.04 -8.58 1.61
N PRO A 128 -8.28 -9.18 0.43
CA PRO A 128 -7.24 -9.46 -0.55
C PRO A 128 -6.44 -8.19 -0.89
N ASP A 129 -5.14 -8.36 -1.08
CA ASP A 129 -4.27 -7.27 -1.54
C ASP A 129 -4.58 -6.94 -3.00
N VAL A 130 -4.71 -5.66 -3.30
CA VAL A 130 -5.07 -5.16 -4.64
C VAL A 130 -4.00 -5.45 -5.70
N LEU A 131 -2.80 -5.82 -5.30
CA LEU A 131 -1.70 -6.25 -6.17
C LEU A 131 -1.33 -7.73 -6.01
N ASP A 132 -2.15 -8.53 -5.32
CA ASP A 132 -1.96 -9.99 -5.29
C ASP A 132 -2.26 -10.55 -6.70
N ALA A 133 -1.31 -11.29 -7.27
CA ALA A 133 -1.46 -11.90 -8.60
C ALA A 133 -2.63 -12.91 -8.68
N ARG A 134 -3.13 -13.37 -7.52
CA ARG A 134 -4.29 -14.28 -7.43
C ARG A 134 -5.63 -13.55 -7.38
N LEU A 135 -5.60 -12.21 -7.24
CA LEU A 135 -6.83 -11.42 -7.24
C LEU A 135 -7.36 -11.31 -8.66
N ASP A 136 -8.52 -11.89 -8.90
CA ASP A 136 -9.20 -11.89 -10.20
C ASP A 136 -10.54 -11.13 -10.16
N ALA A 137 -11.14 -10.98 -11.33
CA ALA A 137 -12.40 -10.28 -11.50
C ALA A 137 -13.55 -10.98 -10.75
N GLU A 138 -13.56 -12.31 -10.72
CA GLU A 138 -14.60 -13.09 -10.07
C GLU A 138 -14.58 -12.87 -8.56
N THR A 139 -13.39 -12.91 -7.95
CA THR A 139 -13.20 -12.59 -6.53
C THR A 139 -13.70 -11.19 -6.18
N ILE A 140 -13.37 -10.18 -7.01
CA ILE A 140 -13.82 -8.80 -6.78
C ILE A 140 -15.35 -8.71 -6.87
N VAL A 141 -15.97 -9.32 -7.89
CA VAL A 141 -17.43 -9.34 -8.04
C VAL A 141 -18.09 -10.03 -6.85
N ALA A 142 -17.57 -11.17 -6.41
CA ALA A 142 -18.09 -11.87 -5.23
C ALA A 142 -18.05 -10.96 -4.00
N ARG A 143 -16.94 -10.25 -3.78
CA ARG A 143 -16.81 -9.31 -2.65
C ARG A 143 -17.76 -8.11 -2.75
N LEU A 144 -17.93 -7.53 -3.94
CA LEU A 144 -18.89 -6.43 -4.14
C LEU A 144 -20.34 -6.85 -3.83
N ARG A 145 -20.65 -8.15 -3.98
CA ARG A 145 -21.95 -8.73 -3.66
C ARG A 145 -22.13 -9.16 -2.20
N GLU A 146 -21.05 -9.21 -1.42
CA GLU A 146 -21.14 -9.53 0.00
C GLU A 146 -22.06 -8.55 0.73
N LYS A 147 -22.94 -9.04 1.59
CA LYS A 147 -23.94 -8.24 2.33
C LYS A 147 -23.32 -7.04 3.08
N ARG A 148 -22.08 -7.19 3.59
CA ARG A 148 -21.36 -6.13 4.32
C ARG A 148 -20.83 -5.01 3.41
N PHE A 149 -20.70 -5.25 2.11
CA PHE A 149 -20.14 -4.28 1.14
C PHE A 149 -21.17 -3.77 0.12
N ALA A 150 -22.12 -4.62 -0.28
CA ALA A 150 -23.02 -4.38 -1.39
C ALA A 150 -23.84 -3.07 -1.31
N ARG A 151 -24.14 -2.60 -0.10
CA ARG A 151 -24.94 -1.38 0.13
C ARG A 151 -24.11 -0.17 0.57
N ARG A 152 -22.78 -0.26 0.55
CA ARG A 152 -21.90 0.85 0.93
C ARG A 152 -21.62 1.73 -0.28
N ARG A 153 -21.58 3.05 -0.08
CA ARG A 153 -21.19 4.00 -1.14
C ARG A 153 -19.77 3.71 -1.61
N LEU A 154 -19.54 3.69 -2.92
CA LEU A 154 -18.25 3.36 -3.53
C LEU A 154 -17.12 4.23 -2.99
N GLY A 155 -17.36 5.52 -2.82
CA GLY A 155 -16.37 6.44 -2.27
C GLY A 155 -15.87 6.08 -0.87
N ALA A 156 -16.72 5.46 -0.03
CA ALA A 156 -16.33 4.96 1.30
C ALA A 156 -15.78 3.53 1.23
N LEU A 157 -16.40 2.68 0.42
CA LEU A 157 -16.03 1.27 0.26
C LEU A 157 -14.58 1.11 -0.21
N LEU A 158 -14.15 1.91 -1.18
CA LEU A 158 -12.79 1.84 -1.73
C LEU A 158 -11.70 2.35 -0.78
N LEU A 159 -12.04 2.85 0.40
CA LEU A 159 -11.08 3.14 1.48
C LEU A 159 -11.00 2.04 2.52
N ASP A 160 -11.96 1.12 2.52
CA ASP A 160 -12.02 0.05 3.50
C ASP A 160 -11.02 -1.06 3.17
N GLN A 161 -10.02 -1.21 4.02
CA GLN A 161 -9.00 -2.24 3.86
C GLN A 161 -9.56 -3.67 4.01
N ALA A 162 -10.73 -3.83 4.63
CA ALA A 162 -11.42 -5.12 4.68
C ALA A 162 -12.08 -5.48 3.35
N PHE A 163 -12.37 -4.52 2.48
CA PHE A 163 -12.85 -4.77 1.12
C PHE A 163 -11.71 -5.23 0.21
N LEU A 164 -10.76 -4.34 -0.08
CA LEU A 164 -9.51 -4.64 -0.79
C LEU A 164 -8.37 -3.90 -0.10
N ALA A 165 -7.37 -4.63 0.35
CA ALA A 165 -6.22 -4.06 1.01
C ALA A 165 -5.31 -3.33 0.02
N GLY A 166 -4.69 -2.24 0.46
CA GLY A 166 -3.80 -1.44 -0.37
C GLY A 166 -4.45 -0.20 -0.97
N LEU A 167 -5.77 -0.19 -1.20
CA LEU A 167 -6.47 0.98 -1.73
C LEU A 167 -6.40 2.17 -0.76
N GLY A 168 -6.21 3.36 -1.31
CA GLY A 168 -6.22 4.60 -0.55
C GLY A 168 -6.86 5.74 -1.33
N ASN A 169 -6.50 6.96 -0.99
CA ASN A 169 -7.23 8.12 -1.47
C ASN A 169 -7.01 8.41 -2.96
N TYR A 170 -5.77 8.24 -3.45
CA TYR A 170 -5.52 8.48 -4.87
C TYR A 170 -6.05 7.33 -5.72
N LEU A 171 -5.84 6.08 -5.30
CA LEU A 171 -6.39 4.92 -6.03
C LEU A 171 -7.92 5.00 -6.10
N ARG A 172 -8.58 5.35 -4.99
CA ARG A 172 -10.04 5.57 -4.98
C ARG A 172 -10.48 6.58 -6.03
N ALA A 173 -9.83 7.73 -6.08
CA ALA A 173 -10.19 8.80 -7.00
C ALA A 173 -9.98 8.37 -8.47
N GLU A 174 -8.81 7.80 -8.77
CA GLU A 174 -8.44 7.37 -10.12
C GLU A 174 -9.28 6.18 -10.61
N ILE A 175 -9.60 5.21 -9.73
CA ILE A 175 -10.47 4.06 -10.05
C ILE A 175 -11.87 4.54 -10.40
N LEU A 176 -12.49 5.40 -9.57
CA LEU A 176 -13.83 5.93 -9.83
C LEU A 176 -13.86 6.77 -11.11
N TRP A 177 -12.82 7.56 -11.37
CA TRP A 177 -12.71 8.33 -12.60
C TRP A 177 -12.55 7.41 -13.83
N GLN A 178 -11.73 6.37 -13.74
CA GLN A 178 -11.54 5.42 -14.83
C GLN A 178 -12.83 4.68 -15.16
N ALA A 179 -13.54 4.22 -14.15
CA ALA A 179 -14.81 3.52 -14.27
C ALA A 179 -16.00 4.45 -14.60
N ARG A 180 -15.82 5.78 -14.58
CA ARG A 180 -16.87 6.80 -14.78
C ARG A 180 -18.01 6.68 -13.77
N LEU A 181 -17.71 6.36 -12.53
CA LEU A 181 -18.71 6.10 -11.50
C LEU A 181 -18.77 7.23 -10.47
N ASN A 182 -20.00 7.63 -10.15
CA ASN A 182 -20.27 8.53 -9.05
C ASN A 182 -19.91 7.84 -7.73
N PRO A 183 -19.15 8.50 -6.81
CA PRO A 183 -18.78 7.95 -5.52
C PRO A 183 -19.95 7.63 -4.59
N GLU A 184 -21.13 8.20 -4.84
CA GLU A 184 -22.34 7.97 -4.06
C GLU A 184 -23.07 6.67 -4.44
N LEU A 185 -22.82 6.10 -5.61
CA LEU A 185 -23.39 4.82 -6.04
C LEU A 185 -22.92 3.69 -5.10
N ARG A 186 -23.72 2.64 -5.05
CA ARG A 186 -23.44 1.42 -4.26
C ARG A 186 -23.29 0.25 -5.22
N PRO A 187 -22.55 -0.81 -4.86
CA PRO A 187 -22.44 -2.01 -5.70
C PRO A 187 -23.80 -2.56 -6.20
N VAL A 188 -24.85 -2.51 -5.34
CA VAL A 188 -26.20 -2.96 -5.71
C VAL A 188 -26.91 -2.09 -6.74
N ASP A 189 -26.46 -0.86 -6.93
CA ASP A 189 -27.08 0.11 -7.85
C ASP A 189 -26.44 0.06 -9.24
N LEU A 190 -25.34 -0.72 -9.40
CA LEU A 190 -24.58 -0.76 -10.66
C LEU A 190 -25.24 -1.66 -11.70
N SER A 191 -25.32 -1.18 -12.94
CA SER A 191 -25.61 -2.04 -14.09
C SER A 191 -24.47 -3.06 -14.30
N PRO A 192 -24.71 -4.16 -15.04
CA PRO A 192 -23.64 -5.12 -15.38
C PRO A 192 -22.42 -4.45 -16.02
N GLU A 193 -22.61 -3.47 -16.89
CA GLU A 193 -21.54 -2.74 -17.58
C GLU A 193 -20.76 -1.84 -16.60
N ALA A 194 -21.45 -1.14 -15.70
CA ALA A 194 -20.86 -0.31 -14.67
C ALA A 194 -20.06 -1.15 -13.67
N LEU A 195 -20.58 -2.32 -13.29
CA LEU A 195 -19.89 -3.27 -12.44
C LEU A 195 -18.62 -3.80 -13.12
N ALA A 196 -18.69 -4.18 -14.38
CA ALA A 196 -17.53 -4.64 -15.16
C ALA A 196 -16.46 -3.54 -15.26
N ALA A 197 -16.87 -2.29 -15.53
CA ALA A 197 -15.96 -1.14 -15.59
C ALA A 197 -15.27 -0.89 -14.24
N LEU A 198 -15.98 -1.03 -13.11
CA LEU A 198 -15.41 -0.90 -11.78
C LEU A 198 -14.38 -2.00 -11.51
N VAL A 199 -14.72 -3.25 -11.80
CA VAL A 199 -13.84 -4.41 -11.60
C VAL A 199 -12.56 -4.26 -12.43
N GLN A 200 -12.67 -3.88 -13.69
CA GLN A 200 -11.52 -3.64 -14.54
C GLN A 200 -10.65 -2.50 -14.00
N ALA A 201 -11.23 -1.40 -13.57
CA ALA A 201 -10.48 -0.28 -12.98
C ALA A 201 -9.79 -0.66 -11.66
N LEU A 202 -10.40 -1.55 -10.85
CA LEU A 202 -9.80 -2.06 -9.60
C LEU A 202 -8.57 -2.93 -9.85
N LEU A 203 -8.49 -3.63 -10.97
CA LEU A 203 -7.33 -4.41 -11.39
C LEU A 203 -6.27 -3.52 -12.07
N ASP A 204 -6.66 -2.68 -13.01
CA ASP A 204 -5.76 -1.93 -13.87
C ASP A 204 -5.06 -0.75 -13.19
N VAL A 205 -5.80 0.06 -12.42
CA VAL A 205 -5.24 1.31 -11.89
C VAL A 205 -4.12 1.07 -10.89
N PRO A 206 -4.26 0.14 -9.92
CA PRO A 206 -3.17 -0.18 -9.01
C PRO A 206 -1.97 -0.80 -9.71
N LEU A 207 -2.21 -1.72 -10.66
CA LEU A 207 -1.14 -2.37 -11.44
C LEU A 207 -0.39 -1.33 -12.27
N ARG A 208 -1.09 -0.47 -13.01
CA ARG A 208 -0.49 0.61 -13.79
C ARG A 208 0.31 1.57 -12.90
N SER A 209 -0.21 1.93 -11.72
CA SER A 209 0.52 2.76 -10.76
C SER A 209 1.80 2.09 -10.28
N TYR A 210 1.80 0.80 -10.06
CA TYR A 210 2.99 0.03 -9.69
C TYR A 210 4.01 -0.02 -10.83
N THR A 211 3.62 -0.53 -12.02
CA THR A 211 4.52 -0.79 -13.13
C THR A 211 5.09 0.46 -13.79
N THR A 212 4.31 1.53 -13.92
CA THR A 212 4.79 2.79 -14.52
C THR A 212 5.93 3.40 -13.72
N ARG A 213 5.89 3.31 -12.39
CA ARG A 213 6.93 3.86 -11.53
C ARG A 213 8.12 2.93 -11.37
N GLU A 214 7.94 1.62 -11.53
CA GLU A 214 9.02 0.65 -11.59
C GLU A 214 9.89 0.88 -12.83
N ALA A 215 9.27 1.03 -13.99
CA ALA A 215 9.96 1.30 -15.26
C ALA A 215 10.80 2.59 -15.24
N ALA A 216 10.49 3.55 -14.38
CA ALA A 216 11.25 4.79 -14.24
C ALA A 216 12.55 4.65 -13.43
N GLY A 217 12.89 3.46 -12.92
CA GLY A 217 14.16 3.16 -12.26
C GLY A 217 14.44 3.94 -10.98
N SER A 218 13.46 4.67 -10.48
CA SER A 218 13.64 5.48 -9.28
C SER A 218 13.18 4.69 -8.05
N GLY A 219 14.12 4.23 -7.24
CA GLY A 219 13.85 3.77 -5.87
C GLY A 219 13.25 4.85 -4.96
N ALA A 220 12.90 5.99 -5.52
CA ALA A 220 12.25 7.08 -4.87
C ALA A 220 10.72 6.98 -5.05
N TYR A 221 10.00 7.30 -3.99
CA TYR A 221 8.54 7.43 -3.93
C TYR A 221 8.02 8.60 -4.79
N HIS A 222 8.43 8.72 -6.08
CA HIS A 222 8.07 9.87 -6.87
C HIS A 222 6.66 9.73 -7.43
N GLU A 223 5.77 10.58 -6.95
CA GLU A 223 4.43 10.83 -7.50
C GLU A 223 4.48 11.27 -8.98
N ALA A 224 5.64 11.73 -9.45
CA ALA A 224 5.82 12.38 -10.74
C ALA A 224 5.64 11.47 -11.97
N VAL A 225 5.77 10.16 -11.84
CA VAL A 225 5.77 9.24 -12.99
C VAL A 225 4.37 8.68 -13.29
N PHE A 226 3.55 8.42 -12.27
CA PHE A 226 2.16 8.02 -12.46
C PHE A 226 1.29 9.27 -12.63
N ARG A 227 0.77 9.48 -13.84
CA ARG A 227 -0.07 10.63 -14.14
C ARG A 227 -1.44 10.49 -13.47
N PHE A 228 -1.75 11.42 -12.57
CA PHE A 228 -3.07 11.56 -12.00
C PHE A 228 -4.01 12.26 -12.97
N HIS A 229 -5.21 11.73 -13.11
CA HIS A 229 -6.27 12.31 -13.93
C HIS A 229 -7.17 13.25 -13.12
N VAL A 230 -7.43 12.90 -11.86
CA VAL A 230 -8.27 13.70 -10.97
C VAL A 230 -7.65 13.95 -9.61
N PHE A 231 -6.84 13.03 -9.08
CA PHE A 231 -6.28 13.17 -7.74
C PHE A 231 -5.35 14.39 -7.65
N LYS A 232 -5.68 15.36 -6.76
CA LYS A 232 -4.99 16.64 -6.61
C LYS A 232 -4.94 17.48 -7.90
N GLN A 233 -5.95 17.33 -8.76
CA GLN A 233 -6.10 18.09 -10.00
C GLN A 233 -7.30 19.06 -9.92
N ASP A 234 -7.71 19.46 -8.71
CA ASP A 234 -8.83 20.38 -8.51
C ASP A 234 -8.63 21.68 -9.29
N GLY A 235 -9.70 22.08 -10.00
CA GLY A 235 -9.67 23.23 -10.92
C GLY A 235 -9.03 22.98 -12.29
N GLN A 236 -8.25 21.88 -12.47
CA GLN A 236 -7.67 21.53 -13.75
C GLN A 236 -8.71 20.88 -14.69
N PRO A 237 -8.60 21.06 -16.01
CA PRO A 237 -9.51 20.44 -16.95
C PRO A 237 -9.38 18.90 -16.93
N CYS A 238 -10.51 18.21 -16.83
CA CYS A 238 -10.57 16.76 -16.99
C CYS A 238 -10.02 16.34 -18.36
N SER A 239 -9.09 15.40 -18.38
CA SER A 239 -8.44 14.92 -19.60
C SER A 239 -9.40 14.23 -20.61
N ARG A 240 -10.65 13.89 -20.19
CA ARG A 240 -11.67 13.31 -21.07
C ARG A 240 -12.62 14.33 -21.67
N CYS A 241 -13.10 15.29 -20.86
CA CYS A 241 -14.21 16.16 -21.28
C CYS A 241 -13.95 17.66 -21.07
N GLY A 242 -12.80 18.05 -20.55
CA GLY A 242 -12.45 19.45 -20.30
C GLY A 242 -13.13 20.09 -19.07
N THR A 243 -14.14 19.46 -18.46
CA THR A 243 -14.80 19.99 -17.26
C THR A 243 -13.78 20.10 -16.11
N PRO A 244 -13.76 21.21 -15.35
CA PRO A 244 -12.87 21.33 -14.21
C PRO A 244 -13.09 20.22 -13.18
N VAL A 245 -12.02 19.60 -12.72
CA VAL A 245 -12.05 18.58 -11.65
C VAL A 245 -12.51 19.23 -10.36
N ALA A 246 -13.50 18.63 -9.71
CA ALA A 246 -14.01 19.08 -8.42
C ALA A 246 -13.28 18.38 -7.27
N LYS A 247 -13.15 19.12 -6.16
CA LYS A 247 -12.71 18.59 -4.87
C LYS A 247 -13.85 18.70 -3.87
N ILE A 248 -14.28 17.59 -3.32
CA ILE A 248 -15.36 17.51 -2.34
C ILE A 248 -14.90 16.84 -1.06
N ALA A 249 -15.58 17.10 0.06
CA ALA A 249 -15.40 16.34 1.30
C ALA A 249 -16.22 15.05 1.19
N HIS A 250 -15.57 13.88 1.34
CA HIS A 250 -16.26 12.58 1.32
C HIS A 250 -15.57 11.60 2.28
N SER A 251 -16.33 11.01 3.19
CA SER A 251 -15.82 10.00 4.14
C SER A 251 -14.56 10.49 4.89
N SER A 252 -14.62 11.69 5.48
CA SER A 252 -13.54 12.34 6.24
C SER A 252 -12.26 12.65 5.44
N ARG A 253 -12.28 12.52 4.12
CA ARG A 253 -11.13 12.81 3.24
C ARG A 253 -11.57 13.59 2.00
N PRO A 254 -10.68 14.44 1.44
CA PRO A 254 -10.97 15.07 0.14
C PRO A 254 -11.07 13.99 -0.94
N LEU A 255 -12.11 14.05 -1.75
CA LEU A 255 -12.26 13.26 -2.97
C LEU A 255 -12.20 14.20 -4.17
N TYR A 256 -11.51 13.76 -5.21
CA TYR A 256 -11.35 14.46 -6.47
C TYR A 256 -12.11 13.70 -7.54
N LEU A 257 -12.92 14.38 -8.33
CA LEU A 257 -13.76 13.76 -9.36
C LEU A 257 -14.08 14.74 -10.51
N CYS A 258 -14.39 14.21 -11.66
CA CYS A 258 -14.99 14.97 -12.74
C CYS A 258 -16.52 14.83 -12.69
N THR A 259 -17.25 15.88 -12.36
CA THR A 259 -18.69 15.84 -12.19
C THR A 259 -19.47 15.52 -13.47
N ALA A 260 -18.90 15.78 -14.65
CA ALA A 260 -19.51 15.43 -15.94
C ALA A 260 -19.26 13.96 -16.32
N CYS A 261 -18.07 13.41 -16.05
CA CYS A 261 -17.76 12.01 -16.40
C CYS A 261 -18.27 10.99 -15.37
N GLN A 262 -18.53 11.42 -14.15
CA GLN A 262 -18.90 10.60 -13.00
C GLN A 262 -20.27 11.01 -12.44
N ALA A 263 -21.19 11.35 -13.34
CA ALA A 263 -22.55 11.77 -13.02
C ALA A 263 -23.40 10.61 -12.44
#